data_a6878d191b188f2a6597646418affd6b
#
_entry.id   a6878d191b188f2a6597646418affd6b
#
_cell.length_a   1.000
_cell.length_b   1.000
_cell.length_c   1.000
_cell.angle_alpha   90.00
_cell.angle_beta   90.00
_cell.angle_gamma   90.00
#
_symmetry.space_group_name_H-M   'P 1'
#
loop_
_entity.id
_entity.type
_entity.pdbx_description
1 polymer ?
#
loop_
_entity_poly.entity_id
_entity_poly.type
_entity_poly.pdbx_seq_one_letter_code
_entity_poly.pdbx_strand_id
1 'polypeptide(L)'
;TPKPSSAASDVYKRQCLGSFGPSQKDPNTKKIFGTSFPVITINDMVNAQNNLLDHFGIEQLFSVVGGSMGGMQVLQFISNFPNKAKTVIPIACTSSHSAQNIAFNELGRQAIAADSNWHEGNYNSKDSVPNKGLAVARMAAHITYLSKKGLQEKFGRKLQEREDLKFGFDADFQIESYLRYQ
;
A
#
# COMPACT_ATOMS: atom_id res chain seq x y z
N THR A 1 29.53 8.24 -8.15
CA THR A 1 28.20 8.38 -8.75
C THR A 1 27.34 7.25 -8.25
N PRO A 2 26.21 7.51 -7.53
CA PRO A 2 25.30 6.45 -7.15
C PRO A 2 24.77 5.81 -8.43
N LYS A 3 24.86 4.49 -8.53
CA LYS A 3 24.17 3.74 -9.59
C LYS A 3 22.69 4.08 -9.52
N PRO A 4 22.01 4.36 -10.62
CA PRO A 4 20.58 4.48 -10.62
C PRO A 4 20.00 3.11 -10.24
N SER A 5 19.71 2.95 -8.96
CA SER A 5 18.82 1.89 -8.53
C SER A 5 17.49 2.16 -9.23
N SER A 6 16.86 1.12 -9.78
CA SER A 6 15.58 1.30 -10.43
C SER A 6 14.67 2.10 -9.48
N ALA A 7 14.01 3.12 -9.96
CA ALA A 7 13.17 4.02 -9.14
C ALA A 7 12.14 3.25 -8.31
N ALA A 8 11.66 2.09 -8.78
CA ALA A 8 10.79 1.19 -8.04
C ALA A 8 11.46 0.54 -6.81
N SER A 9 12.73 0.18 -6.87
CA SER A 9 13.49 -0.37 -5.74
C SER A 9 13.77 0.70 -4.69
N ASP A 10 14.01 1.93 -5.11
CA ASP A 10 14.25 3.06 -4.22
C ASP A 10 12.99 3.51 -3.49
N VAL A 11 11.85 3.53 -4.16
CA VAL A 11 10.56 3.85 -3.53
C VAL A 11 10.25 2.84 -2.44
N TYR A 12 10.45 1.56 -2.67
CA TYR A 12 10.14 0.52 -1.67
C TYR A 12 11.08 0.55 -0.46
N LYS A 13 12.36 0.83 -0.67
CA LYS A 13 13.36 0.84 0.40
C LYS A 13 13.46 2.18 1.14
N ARG A 14 12.96 3.26 0.56
CA ARG A 14 13.09 4.62 1.06
C ARG A 14 11.77 5.28 1.46
N GLN A 15 10.67 4.57 1.40
CA GLN A 15 9.35 5.11 1.76
C GLN A 15 9.31 5.80 3.13
N CYS A 16 10.19 5.42 4.04
CA CYS A 16 10.29 5.99 5.37
C CYS A 16 11.55 6.83 5.60
N LEU A 17 12.50 6.87 4.66
CA LEU A 17 13.75 7.62 4.83
C LEU A 17 13.56 9.08 4.42
N GLY A 18 13.47 9.93 5.45
CA GLY A 18 13.33 11.38 5.29
C GLY A 18 11.90 11.85 5.04
N SER A 19 10.94 10.96 4.86
CA SER A 19 9.52 11.33 4.76
C SER A 19 8.88 11.39 6.13
N PHE A 20 8.07 12.43 6.37
CA PHE A 20 7.27 12.53 7.58
C PHE A 20 6.08 11.57 7.51
N GLY A 21 5.84 10.86 8.61
CA GLY A 21 4.73 9.92 8.75
C GLY A 21 4.26 9.78 10.19
N PRO A 22 3.20 8.99 10.45
CA PRO A 22 2.63 8.85 11.79
C PRO A 22 3.62 8.36 12.87
N SER A 23 4.64 7.62 12.48
CA SER A 23 5.69 7.13 13.39
C SER A 23 6.79 8.14 13.71
N GLN A 24 6.76 9.31 13.07
CA GLN A 24 7.71 10.39 13.31
C GLN A 24 7.30 11.26 14.50
N LYS A 25 8.27 11.97 15.06
CA LYS A 25 8.00 12.96 16.10
C LYS A 25 7.53 14.27 15.48
N ASP A 26 6.46 14.81 16.01
CA ASP A 26 6.04 16.19 15.72
C ASP A 26 7.16 17.16 16.14
N PRO A 27 7.65 17.99 15.23
CA PRO A 27 8.72 18.93 15.52
C PRO A 27 8.37 19.95 16.62
N ASN A 28 7.08 20.24 16.83
CA ASN A 28 6.61 21.20 17.81
C ASN A 28 6.44 20.57 19.21
N THR A 29 5.76 19.42 19.27
CA THR A 29 5.43 18.77 20.55
C THR A 29 6.48 17.76 21.00
N LYS A 30 7.41 17.34 20.11
CA LYS A 30 8.39 16.26 20.30
C LYS A 30 7.77 14.87 20.58
N LYS A 31 6.45 14.74 20.54
CA LYS A 31 5.72 13.48 20.68
C LYS A 31 5.54 12.82 19.31
N ILE A 32 5.39 11.50 19.29
CA ILE A 32 5.06 10.79 18.06
C ILE A 32 3.65 11.19 17.63
N PHE A 33 3.48 11.41 16.32
CA PHE A 33 2.18 11.79 15.77
C PHE A 33 1.08 10.76 16.04
N GLY A 34 1.36 9.48 15.78
CA GLY A 34 0.33 8.43 15.87
C GLY A 34 -0.91 8.82 15.05
N THR A 35 -2.08 8.72 15.67
CA THR A 35 -3.36 9.09 15.04
C THR A 35 -3.58 10.60 14.89
N SER A 36 -2.76 11.44 15.50
CA SER A 36 -2.80 12.90 15.29
C SER A 36 -2.11 13.35 14.00
N PHE A 37 -1.49 12.42 13.24
CA PHE A 37 -0.87 12.75 11.97
C PHE A 37 -1.92 13.30 11.00
N PRO A 38 -1.62 14.39 10.26
CA PRO A 38 -2.57 14.98 9.32
C PRO A 38 -3.03 13.97 8.27
N VAL A 39 -4.30 14.08 7.87
CA VAL A 39 -4.83 13.31 6.75
C VAL A 39 -4.18 13.82 5.47
N ILE A 40 -3.46 12.93 4.79
CA ILE A 40 -2.82 13.21 3.49
C ILE A 40 -3.69 12.63 2.38
N THR A 41 -4.13 13.49 1.47
CA THR A 41 -4.95 13.11 0.31
C THR A 41 -4.09 12.85 -0.93
N ILE A 42 -4.69 12.22 -1.95
CA ILE A 42 -4.03 12.09 -3.27
C ILE A 42 -3.72 13.48 -3.85
N ASN A 43 -4.59 14.46 -3.62
CA ASN A 43 -4.35 15.84 -4.05
C ASN A 43 -3.11 16.46 -3.40
N ASP A 44 -2.89 16.23 -2.11
CA ASP A 44 -1.69 16.71 -1.41
C ASP A 44 -0.42 16.09 -1.99
N MET A 45 -0.47 14.78 -2.28
CA MET A 45 0.64 14.05 -2.87
C MET A 45 1.03 14.63 -4.24
N VAL A 46 0.07 14.89 -5.12
CA VAL A 46 0.37 15.41 -6.46
C VAL A 46 0.77 16.88 -6.44
N ASN A 47 0.28 17.67 -5.50
CA ASN A 47 0.75 19.04 -5.30
C ASN A 47 2.22 19.05 -4.85
N ALA A 48 2.60 18.16 -3.93
CA ALA A 48 4.00 18.02 -3.53
C ALA A 48 4.90 17.58 -4.69
N GLN A 49 4.42 16.66 -5.55
CA GLN A 49 5.14 16.25 -6.75
C GLN A 49 5.31 17.42 -7.73
N ASN A 50 4.26 18.21 -7.96
CA ASN A 50 4.37 19.39 -8.82
C ASN A 50 5.36 20.42 -8.27
N ASN A 51 5.33 20.68 -6.97
CA ASN A 51 6.30 21.57 -6.33
C ASN A 51 7.75 21.11 -6.53
N LEU A 52 7.98 19.80 -6.52
CA LEU A 52 9.28 19.20 -6.81
C LEU A 52 9.71 19.45 -8.27
N LEU A 53 8.79 19.30 -9.23
CA LEU A 53 9.04 19.61 -10.64
C LEU A 53 9.40 21.09 -10.83
N ASP A 54 8.65 21.98 -10.20
CA ASP A 54 8.90 23.42 -10.25
C ASP A 54 10.26 23.78 -9.63
N HIS A 55 10.65 23.12 -8.51
CA HIS A 55 11.96 23.28 -7.90
C HIS A 55 13.11 22.89 -8.85
N PHE A 56 12.91 21.86 -9.68
CA PHE A 56 13.89 21.45 -10.68
C PHE A 56 13.78 22.21 -12.01
N GLY A 57 12.86 23.16 -12.15
CA GLY A 57 12.62 23.88 -13.38
C GLY A 57 12.06 23.02 -14.51
N ILE A 58 11.36 21.93 -14.17
CA ILE A 58 10.76 21.02 -15.14
C ILE A 58 9.37 21.55 -15.52
N GLU A 59 9.27 22.12 -16.68
CA GLU A 59 8.01 22.68 -17.18
C GLU A 59 7.04 21.59 -17.65
N GLN A 60 7.54 20.55 -18.31
CA GLN A 60 6.71 19.49 -18.87
C GLN A 60 7.42 18.14 -18.84
N LEU A 61 6.70 17.12 -18.35
CA LEU A 61 7.13 15.72 -18.37
C LEU A 61 6.75 15.08 -19.72
N PHE A 62 7.59 14.14 -20.18
CA PHE A 62 7.22 13.30 -21.31
C PHE A 62 6.09 12.34 -20.93
N SER A 63 6.17 11.70 -19.78
CA SER A 63 5.15 10.76 -19.31
C SER A 63 5.07 10.75 -17.78
N VAL A 64 3.84 10.55 -17.26
CA VAL A 64 3.58 10.21 -15.85
C VAL A 64 2.98 8.82 -15.81
N VAL A 65 3.65 7.92 -15.05
CA VAL A 65 3.27 6.50 -14.96
C VAL A 65 3.07 6.11 -13.51
N GLY A 66 2.01 5.39 -13.19
CA GLY A 66 1.76 4.94 -11.85
C GLY A 66 0.85 3.73 -11.77
N GLY A 67 1.15 2.82 -10.81
CA GLY A 67 0.34 1.64 -10.54
C GLY A 67 -0.45 1.76 -9.25
N SER A 68 -1.66 1.21 -9.20
CA SER A 68 -2.55 1.21 -8.02
C SER A 68 -2.79 2.64 -7.51
N MET A 69 -2.45 2.97 -6.26
CA MET A 69 -2.54 4.32 -5.71
C MET A 69 -1.68 5.32 -6.52
N GLY A 70 -0.55 4.89 -7.10
CA GLY A 70 0.23 5.70 -8.03
C GLY A 70 -0.54 6.03 -9.32
N GLY A 71 -1.39 5.12 -9.81
CA GLY A 71 -2.30 5.39 -10.92
C GLY A 71 -3.39 6.41 -10.56
N MET A 72 -3.89 6.39 -9.32
CA MET A 72 -4.80 7.43 -8.81
C MET A 72 -4.10 8.80 -8.77
N GLN A 73 -2.83 8.83 -8.37
CA GLN A 73 -2.00 10.04 -8.42
C GLN A 73 -1.80 10.53 -9.85
N VAL A 74 -1.60 9.64 -10.83
CA VAL A 74 -1.51 9.99 -12.25
C VAL A 74 -2.80 10.69 -12.73
N LEU A 75 -3.97 10.13 -12.39
CA LEU A 75 -5.26 10.73 -12.75
C LEU A 75 -5.46 12.10 -12.10
N GLN A 76 -5.14 12.22 -10.81
CA GLN A 76 -5.23 13.48 -10.08
C GLN A 76 -4.21 14.50 -10.60
N PHE A 77 -2.98 14.06 -10.92
CA PHE A 77 -1.94 14.93 -11.46
C PHE A 77 -2.36 15.59 -12.76
N ILE A 78 -2.86 14.80 -13.72
CA ILE A 78 -3.29 15.38 -15.02
C ILE A 78 -4.55 16.24 -14.90
N SER A 79 -5.40 15.93 -13.89
CA SER A 79 -6.56 16.76 -13.59
C SER A 79 -6.17 18.14 -13.06
N ASN A 80 -5.18 18.20 -12.17
CA ASN A 80 -4.69 19.45 -11.59
C ASN A 80 -3.77 20.23 -12.56
N PHE A 81 -2.96 19.50 -13.33
CA PHE A 81 -1.87 20.05 -14.15
C PHE A 81 -1.92 19.50 -15.59
N PRO A 82 -2.96 19.82 -16.38
CA PRO A 82 -3.22 19.17 -17.68
C PRO A 82 -2.10 19.37 -18.71
N ASN A 83 -1.31 20.43 -18.57
CA ASN A 83 -0.21 20.75 -19.50
C ASN A 83 1.17 20.27 -19.00
N LYS A 84 1.25 19.72 -17.77
CA LYS A 84 2.52 19.28 -17.17
C LYS A 84 3.02 17.95 -17.70
N ALA A 85 2.22 17.17 -18.43
CA ALA A 85 2.65 15.92 -19.04
C ALA A 85 2.10 15.75 -20.45
N LYS A 86 2.91 15.18 -21.35
CA LYS A 86 2.48 14.85 -22.73
C LYS A 86 1.65 13.57 -22.77
N THR A 87 1.98 12.61 -21.93
CA THR A 87 1.31 11.30 -21.85
C THR A 87 1.15 10.85 -20.40
N VAL A 88 0.13 10.02 -20.16
CA VAL A 88 -0.12 9.43 -18.85
C VAL A 88 -0.41 7.95 -18.99
N ILE A 89 0.09 7.13 -18.04
CA ILE A 89 -0.10 5.69 -18.03
C ILE A 89 -0.56 5.26 -16.63
N PRO A 90 -1.87 5.35 -16.33
CA PRO A 90 -2.43 4.80 -15.10
C PRO A 90 -2.60 3.29 -15.22
N ILE A 91 -2.09 2.52 -14.26
CA ILE A 91 -2.07 1.06 -14.29
C ILE A 91 -2.83 0.52 -13.09
N ALA A 92 -3.78 -0.42 -13.31
CA ALA A 92 -4.51 -1.12 -12.26
C ALA A 92 -5.08 -0.18 -11.17
N CYS A 93 -5.72 0.90 -11.58
CA CYS A 93 -6.31 1.91 -10.71
C CYS A 93 -7.74 2.27 -11.12
N THR A 94 -8.39 3.07 -10.30
CA THR A 94 -9.73 3.60 -10.56
C THR A 94 -9.79 5.06 -10.13
N SER A 95 -10.68 5.83 -10.73
CA SER A 95 -10.97 7.21 -10.30
C SER A 95 -11.91 7.26 -9.09
N SER A 96 -12.63 6.16 -8.82
CA SER A 96 -13.55 6.05 -7.68
C SER A 96 -13.59 4.60 -7.18
N HIS A 97 -13.51 4.43 -5.88
CA HIS A 97 -13.62 3.10 -5.27
C HIS A 97 -15.06 2.57 -5.36
N SER A 98 -15.19 1.31 -5.78
CA SER A 98 -16.46 0.59 -5.68
C SER A 98 -16.79 0.26 -4.22
N ALA A 99 -18.05 -0.06 -3.94
CA ALA A 99 -18.47 -0.53 -2.62
C ALA A 99 -17.64 -1.75 -2.14
N GLN A 100 -17.30 -2.65 -3.06
CA GLN A 100 -16.45 -3.80 -2.75
C GLN A 100 -15.03 -3.38 -2.31
N ASN A 101 -14.40 -2.43 -3.00
CA ASN A 101 -13.09 -1.91 -2.61
C ASN A 101 -13.13 -1.23 -1.24
N ILE A 102 -14.19 -0.45 -0.98
CA ILE A 102 -14.41 0.19 0.32
C ILE A 102 -14.54 -0.86 1.42
N ALA A 103 -15.33 -1.92 1.18
CA ALA A 103 -15.52 -3.02 2.13
C ALA A 103 -14.22 -3.77 2.44
N PHE A 104 -13.39 -4.08 1.46
CA PHE A 104 -12.08 -4.71 1.69
C PHE A 104 -11.13 -3.81 2.46
N ASN A 105 -11.14 -2.51 2.18
CA ASN A 105 -10.34 -1.56 2.96
C ASN A 105 -10.81 -1.48 4.42
N GLU A 106 -12.13 -1.51 4.65
CA GLU A 106 -12.68 -1.54 6.01
C GLU A 106 -12.32 -2.83 6.74
N LEU A 107 -12.42 -3.98 6.08
CA LEU A 107 -11.97 -5.26 6.64
C LEU A 107 -10.51 -5.18 7.12
N GLY A 108 -9.63 -4.60 6.29
CA GLY A 108 -8.22 -4.42 6.65
C GLY A 108 -8.03 -3.51 7.86
N ARG A 109 -8.74 -2.38 7.92
CA ARG A 109 -8.68 -1.46 9.07
C ARG A 109 -9.17 -2.14 10.35
N GLN A 110 -10.30 -2.86 10.29
CA GLN A 110 -10.85 -3.56 11.44
C GLN A 110 -9.94 -4.68 11.93
N ALA A 111 -9.31 -5.43 11.01
CA ALA A 111 -8.34 -6.46 11.38
C ALA A 111 -7.14 -5.87 12.15
N ILE A 112 -6.63 -4.72 11.72
CA ILE A 112 -5.53 -4.02 12.40
C ILE A 112 -6.00 -3.46 13.76
N ALA A 113 -7.16 -2.83 13.80
CA ALA A 113 -7.70 -2.22 15.02
C ALA A 113 -8.08 -3.26 16.10
N ALA A 114 -8.42 -4.47 15.70
CA ALA A 114 -8.72 -5.58 16.61
C ALA A 114 -7.46 -6.22 17.22
N ASP A 115 -6.27 -5.92 16.72
CA ASP A 115 -5.02 -6.44 17.30
C ASP A 115 -4.75 -5.76 18.65
N SER A 116 -4.45 -6.56 19.67
CA SER A 116 -4.14 -6.04 21.01
C SER A 116 -2.97 -5.05 21.06
N ASN A 117 -2.07 -5.11 20.08
CA ASN A 117 -0.93 -4.21 19.96
C ASN A 117 -1.23 -2.93 19.16
N TRP A 118 -2.46 -2.73 18.72
CA TRP A 118 -2.85 -1.53 17.98
C TRP A 118 -2.78 -0.25 18.83
N HIS A 119 -3.18 -0.34 20.12
CA HIS A 119 -3.16 0.77 21.07
C HIS A 119 -3.72 2.08 20.52
N GLU A 120 -4.85 2.01 19.81
CA GLU A 120 -5.48 3.18 19.17
C GLU A 120 -4.53 3.95 18.23
N GLY A 121 -3.62 3.25 17.57
CA GLY A 121 -2.60 3.83 16.68
C GLY A 121 -1.34 4.34 17.39
N ASN A 122 -1.22 4.17 18.68
CA ASN A 122 -0.07 4.63 19.49
C ASN A 122 0.97 3.52 19.74
N TYR A 123 1.20 2.66 18.76
CA TYR A 123 2.24 1.66 18.83
C TYR A 123 3.60 2.24 18.39
N ASN A 124 4.61 2.15 19.25
CA ASN A 124 5.88 2.88 19.11
C ASN A 124 7.12 2.01 19.11
N SER A 125 7.01 0.74 19.43
CA SER A 125 8.16 -0.15 19.54
C SER A 125 8.05 -1.29 18.55
N LYS A 126 9.17 -1.92 18.24
CA LYS A 126 9.19 -3.14 17.41
C LYS A 126 8.36 -4.27 18.04
N ASP A 127 8.23 -4.25 19.36
CA ASP A 127 7.54 -5.29 20.12
C ASP A 127 6.03 -5.05 20.27
N SER A 128 5.55 -3.84 19.96
CA SER A 128 4.13 -3.48 20.06
C SER A 128 3.44 -3.24 18.71
N VAL A 129 4.05 -3.68 17.62
CA VAL A 129 3.43 -3.57 16.29
C VAL A 129 2.24 -4.53 16.17
N PRO A 130 1.09 -4.11 15.62
CA PRO A 130 -0.09 -4.96 15.45
C PRO A 130 0.10 -5.99 14.32
N ASN A 131 1.07 -6.88 14.49
CA ASN A 131 1.51 -7.82 13.45
C ASN A 131 0.42 -8.80 13.02
N LYS A 132 -0.43 -9.27 13.96
CA LYS A 132 -1.51 -10.21 13.65
C LYS A 132 -2.59 -9.53 12.79
N GLY A 133 -2.98 -8.33 13.17
CA GLY A 133 -3.95 -7.53 12.42
C GLY A 133 -3.43 -7.16 11.03
N LEU A 134 -2.16 -6.76 10.94
CA LEU A 134 -1.49 -6.47 9.67
C LEU A 134 -1.42 -7.71 8.77
N ALA A 135 -1.11 -8.89 9.33
CA ALA A 135 -1.08 -10.14 8.56
C ALA A 135 -2.46 -10.47 7.98
N VAL A 136 -3.54 -10.36 8.77
CA VAL A 136 -4.90 -10.61 8.28
C VAL A 136 -5.31 -9.60 7.20
N ALA A 137 -5.03 -8.31 7.41
CA ALA A 137 -5.29 -7.27 6.42
C ALA A 137 -4.54 -7.54 5.11
N ARG A 138 -3.30 -8.01 5.19
CA ARG A 138 -2.50 -8.37 4.03
C ARG A 138 -3.01 -9.62 3.32
N MET A 139 -3.44 -10.65 4.03
CA MET A 139 -4.09 -11.82 3.45
C MET A 139 -5.34 -11.42 2.63
N ALA A 140 -6.19 -10.56 3.20
CA ALA A 140 -7.37 -10.04 2.50
C ALA A 140 -6.98 -9.30 1.21
N ALA A 141 -5.96 -8.44 1.26
CA ALA A 141 -5.45 -7.74 0.08
C ALA A 141 -4.96 -8.72 -0.99
N HIS A 142 -4.21 -9.77 -0.62
CA HIS A 142 -3.70 -10.75 -1.58
C HIS A 142 -4.81 -11.55 -2.29
N ILE A 143 -5.94 -11.79 -1.64
CA ILE A 143 -7.11 -12.41 -2.27
C ILE A 143 -7.66 -11.51 -3.39
N THR A 144 -7.57 -10.19 -3.25
CA THR A 144 -8.10 -9.25 -4.24
C THR A 144 -7.18 -9.00 -5.44
N TYR A 145 -5.90 -9.40 -5.38
CA TYR A 145 -4.93 -9.16 -6.47
C TYR A 145 -5.12 -10.06 -7.67
N LEU A 146 -5.73 -11.23 -7.48
CA LEU A 146 -5.98 -12.18 -8.55
C LEU A 146 -7.49 -12.34 -8.76
N SER A 147 -7.89 -12.57 -10.02
CA SER A 147 -9.26 -12.98 -10.31
C SER A 147 -9.53 -14.38 -9.74
N LYS A 148 -10.82 -14.72 -9.55
CA LYS A 148 -11.24 -16.08 -9.16
C LYS A 148 -10.60 -17.14 -10.07
N LYS A 149 -10.58 -16.87 -11.39
CA LYS A 149 -9.95 -17.77 -12.38
C LYS A 149 -8.45 -17.88 -12.15
N GLY A 150 -7.75 -16.75 -11.96
CA GLY A 150 -6.31 -16.76 -11.71
C GLY A 150 -5.91 -17.47 -10.42
N LEU A 151 -6.68 -17.33 -9.33
CA LEU A 151 -6.46 -18.08 -8.10
C LEU A 151 -6.67 -19.58 -8.32
N GLN A 152 -7.74 -19.97 -9.06
CA GLN A 152 -8.02 -21.36 -9.37
C GLN A 152 -6.94 -21.98 -10.25
N GLU A 153 -6.44 -21.27 -11.25
CA GLU A 153 -5.37 -21.75 -12.13
C GLU A 153 -4.04 -21.91 -11.38
N LYS A 154 -3.73 -20.96 -10.49
CA LYS A 154 -2.45 -20.96 -9.75
C LYS A 154 -2.42 -22.02 -8.66
N PHE A 155 -3.44 -22.11 -7.84
CA PHE A 155 -3.47 -22.95 -6.64
C PHE A 155 -4.42 -24.12 -6.74
N GLY A 156 -5.63 -23.93 -7.30
CA GLY A 156 -6.68 -24.94 -7.34
C GLY A 156 -7.01 -25.44 -5.93
N ARG A 157 -7.10 -26.76 -5.79
CA ARG A 157 -7.22 -27.48 -4.52
C ARG A 157 -5.95 -28.30 -4.20
N LYS A 158 -4.80 -27.81 -4.62
CA LYS A 158 -3.52 -28.48 -4.40
C LYS A 158 -3.17 -28.49 -2.91
N LEU A 159 -2.88 -29.67 -2.40
CA LEU A 159 -2.43 -29.85 -1.02
C LEU A 159 -0.94 -29.43 -0.87
N GLN A 160 -0.59 -29.05 0.34
CA GLN A 160 0.77 -28.67 0.74
C GLN A 160 1.51 -29.94 1.15
N GLU A 161 2.46 -30.42 0.36
CA GLU A 161 3.37 -31.55 0.64
C GLU A 161 2.74 -32.72 1.44
N ARG A 162 1.48 -33.07 1.14
CA ARG A 162 0.71 -34.11 1.82
C ARG A 162 -0.34 -34.69 0.89
N GLU A 163 -0.78 -35.91 1.18
CA GLU A 163 -1.79 -36.64 0.39
C GLU A 163 -3.20 -36.48 0.95
N ASP A 164 -3.33 -36.28 2.28
CA ASP A 164 -4.62 -36.22 2.97
C ASP A 164 -4.85 -34.89 3.71
N LEU A 165 -6.14 -34.54 3.88
CA LEU A 165 -6.58 -33.41 4.69
C LEU A 165 -6.53 -33.77 6.18
N LYS A 166 -5.97 -32.89 7.01
CA LYS A 166 -5.88 -33.08 8.46
C LYS A 166 -6.94 -32.31 9.24
N PHE A 167 -7.62 -31.33 8.63
CA PHE A 167 -8.65 -30.50 9.25
C PHE A 167 -8.18 -29.81 10.55
N GLY A 168 -6.88 -29.52 10.64
CA GLY A 168 -6.27 -28.82 11.78
C GLY A 168 -6.05 -27.34 11.51
N PHE A 169 -5.29 -26.69 12.40
CA PHE A 169 -4.87 -25.29 12.22
C PHE A 169 -3.70 -25.14 11.25
N ASP A 170 -3.08 -26.21 10.82
CA ASP A 170 -2.02 -26.19 9.81
C ASP A 170 -2.59 -25.91 8.42
N ALA A 171 -1.75 -25.37 7.52
CA ALA A 171 -2.14 -25.20 6.14
C ALA A 171 -2.24 -26.54 5.42
N ASP A 172 -3.43 -26.93 5.02
CA ASP A 172 -3.67 -28.13 4.19
C ASP A 172 -3.47 -27.79 2.71
N PHE A 173 -3.93 -26.65 2.26
CA PHE A 173 -3.84 -26.22 0.86
C PHE A 173 -2.68 -25.25 0.62
N GLN A 174 -2.14 -25.29 -0.60
CA GLN A 174 -1.08 -24.37 -1.01
C GLN A 174 -1.50 -22.89 -0.91
N ILE A 175 -2.78 -22.58 -1.20
CA ILE A 175 -3.29 -21.21 -1.06
C ILE A 175 -3.25 -20.72 0.40
N GLU A 176 -3.53 -21.57 1.37
CA GLU A 176 -3.46 -21.21 2.80
C GLU A 176 -2.02 -20.89 3.22
N SER A 177 -1.08 -21.74 2.79
CA SER A 177 0.36 -21.50 3.00
C SER A 177 0.80 -20.20 2.35
N TYR A 178 0.40 -19.95 1.10
CA TYR A 178 0.70 -18.70 0.39
C TYR A 178 0.21 -17.47 1.16
N LEU A 179 -1.02 -17.49 1.67
CA LEU A 179 -1.57 -16.37 2.42
C LEU A 179 -0.86 -16.13 3.75
N ARG A 180 -0.45 -17.20 4.44
CA ARG A 180 0.28 -17.10 5.72
C ARG A 180 1.71 -16.56 5.56
N TYR A 181 2.29 -16.71 4.37
CA TYR A 181 3.64 -16.25 4.05
C TYR A 181 3.71 -14.75 3.71
N GLN A 182 2.57 -14.07 3.59
CA GLN A 182 2.51 -12.64 3.25
C GLN A 182 2.57 -11.78 4.49
#